data_6a529b3f71ac52bbbf04b16a600be15e
#
_entry.id   6a529b3f71ac52bbbf04b16a600be15e
#
_cell.length_a   1.000
_cell.length_b   1.000
_cell.length_c   1.000
_cell.angle_alpha   90.00
_cell.angle_beta   90.00
_cell.angle_gamma   90.00
#
_symmetry.space_group_name_H-M   'P 1'
#
loop_
_entity.id
_entity.type
_entity.pdbx_description
1 polymer ?
#
loop_
_entity_poly.entity_id
_entity_poly.type
_entity_poly.pdbx_seq_one_letter_code
_entity_poly.pdbx_strand_id
1 'polypeptide(L)'
;MSGTATAVAPGAARSRRIEHWDPEDADFWARSGARIARRNLVHSVFCEHIGFSVWSLWSVLVLFLGPEYRIDAAGKFTLTALPTALGAVLRIPYTLAVARFGGRNWTVFSALLLLVPTVAAGIVLEPGVSYGTLLAVAAAAGVGGGNFASSMANINAFYPQRLKGRALGVNAGGGNLGVPVVQLLGLLVLATAGAGHPRLLVLGYLPLIVLAALAAALRMDNLATVRGERGAMREVLGDAHSWVMSLLYIGTFGSFIGFGFAFGQVLQVQFHQQFDTPVKAAALTFLGPLLGSLARPVGGMLADRFGGARVTFWTFAAMALGAGAVLEASRRHSLALFLCGFVALFVLSGAGNGSTYKMIPAVFRARARQEIGNGASPAGAERRARRRTTALIGVAGAVGAFGGVLVNLAFRESFLRTHDGRAAYLAFLGCYGLCMVVTWACYLRRSARGLPDV
;
A
#
# COMPACT_ATOMS: atom_id res chain seq x y z
N MET A 1 -36.45 33.19 -30.69
CA MET A 1 -36.94 32.30 -29.62
C MET A 1 -35.95 32.37 -28.48
N SER A 2 -36.34 33.04 -27.42
CA SER A 2 -35.51 33.44 -26.25
C SER A 2 -35.36 32.26 -25.31
N GLY A 3 -34.14 31.75 -25.14
CA GLY A 3 -33.79 30.74 -24.16
C GLY A 3 -33.54 31.39 -22.79
N THR A 4 -34.47 31.22 -21.90
CA THR A 4 -34.38 31.65 -20.50
C THR A 4 -33.28 30.90 -19.78
N ALA A 5 -32.21 31.61 -19.46
CA ALA A 5 -31.17 31.15 -18.51
C ALA A 5 -31.83 31.09 -17.12
N THR A 6 -32.05 29.90 -16.61
CA THR A 6 -32.51 29.67 -15.24
C THR A 6 -31.39 30.07 -14.27
N ALA A 7 -31.57 31.19 -13.61
CA ALA A 7 -30.69 31.65 -12.50
C ALA A 7 -30.76 30.65 -11.35
N VAL A 8 -29.64 30.07 -10.98
CA VAL A 8 -29.51 29.21 -9.82
C VAL A 8 -29.61 30.07 -8.57
N ALA A 9 -30.63 29.83 -7.75
CA ALA A 9 -30.85 30.50 -6.48
C ALA A 9 -29.64 30.38 -5.56
N PRO A 10 -29.16 31.46 -4.90
CA PRO A 10 -28.11 31.42 -3.91
C PRO A 10 -28.69 30.88 -2.60
N GLY A 11 -28.33 29.65 -2.21
CA GLY A 11 -28.71 29.10 -0.90
C GLY A 11 -28.92 27.58 -0.80
N ALA A 12 -29.02 26.85 -1.89
CA ALA A 12 -29.11 25.39 -1.79
C ALA A 12 -27.74 24.82 -1.45
N ALA A 13 -27.63 24.09 -0.33
CA ALA A 13 -26.43 23.32 0.01
C ALA A 13 -26.06 22.47 -1.22
N ARG A 14 -24.95 22.82 -1.90
CA ARG A 14 -24.53 22.15 -3.14
C ARG A 14 -24.42 20.67 -2.86
N SER A 15 -25.29 19.88 -3.49
CA SER A 15 -25.20 18.44 -3.44
C SER A 15 -23.77 18.02 -3.82
N ARG A 16 -23.09 17.28 -2.91
CA ARG A 16 -21.77 16.72 -3.17
C ARG A 16 -21.80 15.51 -4.09
N ARG A 17 -22.91 15.29 -4.76
CA ARG A 17 -23.14 14.24 -5.74
C ARG A 17 -23.08 14.83 -7.14
N ILE A 18 -22.18 14.30 -7.97
CA ILE A 18 -21.98 14.71 -9.35
C ILE A 18 -22.68 13.66 -10.23
N GLU A 19 -23.76 14.08 -10.91
CA GLU A 19 -24.58 13.19 -11.75
C GLU A 19 -23.93 12.95 -13.12
N HIS A 20 -23.28 13.97 -13.69
CA HIS A 20 -22.59 13.88 -14.97
C HIS A 20 -21.10 14.12 -14.80
N TRP A 21 -20.28 13.12 -15.22
CA TRP A 21 -18.84 13.16 -15.13
C TRP A 21 -18.23 12.52 -16.38
N ASP A 22 -17.64 13.33 -17.26
CA ASP A 22 -16.89 12.87 -18.42
C ASP A 22 -15.46 13.46 -18.41
N PRO A 23 -14.49 12.76 -17.82
CA PRO A 23 -13.13 13.25 -17.74
C PRO A 23 -12.39 13.19 -19.09
N GLU A 24 -12.90 12.45 -20.09
CA GLU A 24 -12.30 12.38 -21.43
C GLU A 24 -12.68 13.57 -22.31
N ASP A 25 -13.79 14.27 -22.02
CA ASP A 25 -14.16 15.52 -22.66
C ASP A 25 -13.13 16.62 -22.27
N ALA A 26 -12.38 17.11 -23.27
CA ALA A 26 -11.32 18.09 -23.08
C ALA A 26 -11.85 19.44 -22.56
N ASP A 27 -13.00 19.89 -23.05
CA ASP A 27 -13.61 21.16 -22.66
C ASP A 27 -14.19 21.09 -21.24
N PHE A 28 -14.87 20.01 -20.89
CA PHE A 28 -15.31 19.77 -19.52
C PHE A 28 -14.12 19.70 -18.57
N TRP A 29 -13.07 18.97 -18.96
CA TRP A 29 -11.86 18.84 -18.15
C TRP A 29 -11.18 20.19 -17.89
N ALA A 30 -11.01 21.01 -18.93
CA ALA A 30 -10.36 22.32 -18.81
C ALA A 30 -11.18 23.29 -17.96
N ARG A 31 -12.52 23.32 -18.14
CA ARG A 31 -13.40 24.28 -17.43
C ARG A 31 -13.58 23.94 -15.95
N SER A 32 -13.74 22.67 -15.60
CA SER A 32 -14.11 22.29 -14.20
C SER A 32 -13.56 20.95 -13.73
N GLY A 33 -13.43 19.95 -14.59
CA GLY A 33 -13.07 18.58 -14.25
C GLY A 33 -11.72 18.48 -13.53
N ALA A 34 -10.67 19.15 -14.04
CA ALA A 34 -9.33 19.13 -13.46
C ALA A 34 -9.31 19.66 -12.02
N ARG A 35 -10.02 20.74 -11.72
CA ARG A 35 -10.09 21.34 -10.38
C ARG A 35 -10.80 20.42 -9.39
N ILE A 36 -11.93 19.83 -9.81
CA ILE A 36 -12.71 18.90 -8.98
C ILE A 36 -11.88 17.64 -8.70
N ALA A 37 -11.28 17.04 -9.74
CA ALA A 37 -10.45 15.84 -9.61
C ALA A 37 -9.25 16.09 -8.68
N ARG A 38 -8.54 17.23 -8.84
CA ARG A 38 -7.41 17.60 -7.97
C ARG A 38 -7.85 17.75 -6.52
N ARG A 39 -8.99 18.38 -6.24
CA ARG A 39 -9.54 18.53 -4.88
C ARG A 39 -9.78 17.16 -4.26
N ASN A 40 -10.46 16.25 -4.99
CA ASN A 40 -10.71 14.88 -4.53
C ASN A 40 -9.40 14.11 -4.30
N LEU A 41 -8.40 14.26 -5.17
CA LEU A 41 -7.08 13.62 -5.01
C LEU A 41 -6.38 14.09 -3.73
N VAL A 42 -6.30 15.38 -3.46
CA VAL A 42 -5.60 15.91 -2.27
C VAL A 42 -6.21 15.35 -0.98
N HIS A 43 -7.54 15.34 -0.87
CA HIS A 43 -8.20 14.84 0.32
C HIS A 43 -8.17 13.31 0.40
N SER A 44 -8.19 12.62 -0.73
CA SER A 44 -7.97 11.16 -0.81
C SER A 44 -6.59 10.78 -0.30
N VAL A 45 -5.53 11.48 -0.75
CA VAL A 45 -4.15 11.30 -0.27
C VAL A 45 -4.07 11.51 1.23
N PHE A 46 -4.68 12.57 1.76
CA PHE A 46 -4.66 12.86 3.20
C PHE A 46 -5.33 11.74 4.01
N CYS A 47 -6.53 11.29 3.61
CA CYS A 47 -7.22 10.21 4.29
C CYS A 47 -6.46 8.87 4.18
N GLU A 48 -5.86 8.59 3.04
CA GLU A 48 -5.05 7.40 2.82
C GLU A 48 -3.77 7.43 3.67
N HIS A 49 -3.11 8.58 3.76
CA HIS A 49 -1.94 8.82 4.60
C HIS A 49 -2.24 8.49 6.08
N ILE A 50 -3.35 9.03 6.63
CA ILE A 50 -3.77 8.73 8.00
C ILE A 50 -4.15 7.24 8.14
N GLY A 51 -4.81 6.66 7.14
CA GLY A 51 -5.11 5.23 7.10
C GLY A 51 -3.85 4.36 7.17
N PHE A 52 -2.83 4.69 6.37
CA PHE A 52 -1.54 3.98 6.40
C PHE A 52 -0.78 4.18 7.72
N SER A 53 -0.84 5.37 8.30
CA SER A 53 -0.24 5.63 9.60
C SER A 53 -0.87 4.75 10.70
N VAL A 54 -2.20 4.69 10.78
CA VAL A 54 -2.89 3.82 11.76
C VAL A 54 -2.65 2.34 11.47
N TRP A 55 -2.64 1.94 10.18
CA TRP A 55 -2.34 0.58 9.77
C TRP A 55 -0.95 0.12 10.22
N SER A 56 0.05 1.00 10.08
CA SER A 56 1.45 0.71 10.43
C SER A 56 1.84 1.09 11.86
N LEU A 57 0.89 1.57 12.67
CA LEU A 57 1.12 2.04 14.04
C LEU A 57 1.84 0.98 14.91
N TRP A 58 1.45 -0.29 14.74
CA TRP A 58 2.05 -1.39 15.49
C TRP A 58 3.52 -1.65 15.13
N SER A 59 4.00 -1.20 13.95
CA SER A 59 5.42 -1.31 13.58
C SER A 59 6.34 -0.50 14.51
N VAL A 60 5.83 0.53 15.14
CA VAL A 60 6.54 1.36 16.10
C VAL A 60 6.07 1.10 17.53
N LEU A 61 4.80 0.78 17.76
CA LEU A 61 4.30 0.46 19.11
C LEU A 61 5.02 -0.73 19.75
N VAL A 62 5.40 -1.75 18.95
CA VAL A 62 6.17 -2.90 19.47
C VAL A 62 7.52 -2.50 20.06
N LEU A 63 8.08 -1.34 19.71
CA LEU A 63 9.31 -0.82 20.30
C LEU A 63 9.08 -0.22 21.72
N PHE A 64 7.85 0.18 22.03
CA PHE A 64 7.46 0.65 23.36
C PHE A 64 7.14 -0.49 24.31
N LEU A 65 6.87 -1.71 23.80
CA LEU A 65 6.52 -2.87 24.63
C LEU A 65 7.77 -3.46 25.27
N GLY A 66 8.16 -2.96 26.45
CA GLY A 66 9.28 -3.43 27.22
C GLY A 66 9.02 -4.80 27.91
N PRO A 67 9.95 -5.24 28.77
CA PRO A 67 9.84 -6.50 29.49
C PRO A 67 8.57 -6.64 30.36
N GLU A 68 8.03 -5.52 30.82
CA GLU A 68 6.81 -5.43 31.64
C GLU A 68 5.57 -5.95 30.93
N TYR A 69 5.55 -5.98 29.59
CA TYR A 69 4.47 -6.58 28.81
C TYR A 69 4.59 -8.09 28.65
N ARG A 70 5.73 -8.69 29.01
CA ARG A 70 6.01 -10.13 28.93
C ARG A 70 5.78 -10.72 27.53
N ILE A 71 6.09 -9.98 26.48
CA ILE A 71 5.95 -10.40 25.09
C ILE A 71 7.33 -10.60 24.49
N ASP A 72 7.58 -11.82 24.00
CA ASP A 72 8.83 -12.15 23.32
C ASP A 72 8.91 -11.55 21.90
N ALA A 73 10.07 -11.71 21.26
CA ALA A 73 10.28 -11.22 19.90
C ALA A 73 9.27 -11.80 18.89
N ALA A 74 8.94 -13.08 19.01
CA ALA A 74 8.00 -13.75 18.12
C ALA A 74 6.58 -13.20 18.27
N GLY A 75 6.17 -12.94 19.51
CA GLY A 75 4.89 -12.28 19.80
C GLY A 75 4.81 -10.88 19.21
N LYS A 76 5.88 -10.09 19.27
CA LYS A 76 5.94 -8.76 18.66
C LYS A 76 5.84 -8.82 17.13
N PHE A 77 6.47 -9.79 16.46
CA PHE A 77 6.29 -10.00 15.01
C PHE A 77 4.86 -10.41 14.65
N THR A 78 4.17 -11.14 15.52
CA THR A 78 2.75 -11.46 15.33
C THR A 78 1.87 -10.20 15.44
N LEU A 79 2.15 -9.31 16.41
CA LEU A 79 1.45 -8.03 16.56
C LEU A 79 1.60 -7.13 15.31
N THR A 80 2.71 -7.19 14.60
CA THR A 80 2.90 -6.45 13.34
C THR A 80 2.32 -7.16 12.12
N ALA A 81 2.24 -8.50 12.14
CA ALA A 81 1.64 -9.28 11.05
C ALA A 81 0.12 -9.13 10.98
N LEU A 82 -0.57 -9.06 12.12
CA LEU A 82 -2.05 -9.06 12.16
C LEU A 82 -2.70 -7.84 11.49
N PRO A 83 -2.29 -6.58 11.74
CA PRO A 83 -2.85 -5.45 10.99
C PRO A 83 -2.61 -5.60 9.49
N THR A 84 -1.46 -6.17 9.08
CA THR A 84 -1.17 -6.41 7.67
C THR A 84 -2.13 -7.44 7.08
N ALA A 85 -2.43 -8.53 7.80
CA ALA A 85 -3.36 -9.58 7.37
C ALA A 85 -4.78 -9.03 7.19
N LEU A 86 -5.33 -8.37 8.21
CA LEU A 86 -6.66 -7.80 8.11
C LEU A 86 -6.73 -6.72 7.04
N GLY A 87 -5.70 -5.85 6.95
CA GLY A 87 -5.62 -4.82 5.93
C GLY A 87 -5.60 -5.38 4.51
N ALA A 88 -4.91 -6.49 4.27
CA ALA A 88 -4.89 -7.17 2.99
C ALA A 88 -6.29 -7.70 2.61
N VAL A 89 -6.95 -8.40 3.53
CA VAL A 89 -8.31 -8.95 3.32
C VAL A 89 -9.32 -7.84 3.04
N LEU A 90 -9.28 -6.76 3.79
CA LEU A 90 -10.23 -5.65 3.68
C LEU A 90 -10.11 -4.86 2.36
N ARG A 91 -9.01 -4.96 1.61
CA ARG A 91 -8.87 -4.29 0.31
C ARG A 91 -9.95 -4.67 -0.68
N ILE A 92 -10.39 -5.94 -0.67
CA ILE A 92 -11.45 -6.40 -1.59
C ILE A 92 -12.80 -5.74 -1.28
N PRO A 93 -13.38 -5.86 -0.07
CA PRO A 93 -14.65 -5.20 0.24
C PRO A 93 -14.56 -3.66 0.14
N TYR A 94 -13.43 -3.03 0.47
CA TYR A 94 -13.24 -1.59 0.34
C TYR A 94 -13.29 -1.13 -1.12
N THR A 95 -12.70 -1.89 -2.05
CA THR A 95 -12.80 -1.59 -3.49
C THR A 95 -14.26 -1.59 -3.96
N LEU A 96 -15.04 -2.57 -3.51
CA LEU A 96 -16.45 -2.72 -3.87
C LEU A 96 -17.34 -1.66 -3.20
N ALA A 97 -16.97 -1.21 -2.02
CA ALA A 97 -17.74 -0.25 -1.24
C ALA A 97 -17.82 1.13 -1.90
N VAL A 98 -16.78 1.56 -2.61
CA VAL A 98 -16.77 2.83 -3.36
C VAL A 98 -17.92 2.88 -4.38
N ALA A 99 -18.14 1.78 -5.08
CA ALA A 99 -19.18 1.69 -6.09
C ALA A 99 -20.61 1.62 -5.48
N ARG A 100 -20.73 1.12 -4.24
CA ARG A 100 -22.02 0.97 -3.54
C ARG A 100 -22.44 2.22 -2.78
N PHE A 101 -21.49 2.84 -2.07
CA PHE A 101 -21.77 3.92 -1.12
C PHE A 101 -21.30 5.30 -1.63
N GLY A 102 -20.54 5.34 -2.74
CA GLY A 102 -19.87 6.53 -3.24
C GLY A 102 -18.50 6.76 -2.60
N GLY A 103 -17.59 7.33 -3.37
CA GLY A 103 -16.18 7.50 -2.94
C GLY A 103 -16.03 8.39 -1.72
N ARG A 104 -16.69 9.57 -1.70
CA ARG A 104 -16.69 10.47 -0.54
C ARG A 104 -17.26 9.81 0.72
N ASN A 105 -18.47 9.23 0.62
CA ASN A 105 -19.15 8.65 1.77
C ASN A 105 -18.34 7.50 2.37
N TRP A 106 -17.77 6.64 1.51
CA TRP A 106 -16.91 5.56 1.97
C TRP A 106 -15.62 6.08 2.60
N THR A 107 -14.99 7.10 2.03
CA THR A 107 -13.77 7.71 2.60
C THR A 107 -14.05 8.30 3.99
N VAL A 108 -15.18 9.00 4.18
CA VAL A 108 -15.58 9.51 5.51
C VAL A 108 -15.78 8.37 6.50
N PHE A 109 -16.55 7.35 6.11
CA PHE A 109 -16.81 6.19 6.98
C PHE A 109 -15.51 5.47 7.35
N SER A 110 -14.66 5.15 6.36
CA SER A 110 -13.42 4.42 6.59
C SER A 110 -12.39 5.23 7.38
N ALA A 111 -12.38 6.56 7.24
CA ALA A 111 -11.57 7.44 8.09
C ALA A 111 -12.07 7.41 9.54
N LEU A 112 -13.37 7.56 9.79
CA LEU A 112 -13.93 7.47 11.15
C LEU A 112 -13.72 6.08 11.77
N LEU A 113 -13.75 5.02 10.96
CA LEU A 113 -13.51 3.65 11.44
C LEU A 113 -12.12 3.48 12.06
N LEU A 114 -11.14 4.30 11.67
CA LEU A 114 -9.80 4.30 12.27
C LEU A 114 -9.82 4.70 13.75
N LEU A 115 -10.85 5.41 14.22
CA LEU A 115 -11.00 5.73 15.65
C LEU A 115 -11.11 4.47 16.51
N VAL A 116 -11.74 3.42 16.00
CA VAL A 116 -11.96 2.17 16.77
C VAL A 116 -10.63 1.56 17.23
N PRO A 117 -9.69 1.17 16.35
CA PRO A 117 -8.41 0.61 16.79
C PRO A 117 -7.54 1.63 17.54
N THR A 118 -7.65 2.93 17.19
CA THR A 118 -6.82 3.96 17.82
C THR A 118 -7.26 4.23 19.26
N VAL A 119 -8.57 4.37 19.52
CA VAL A 119 -9.10 4.50 20.88
C VAL A 119 -8.84 3.23 21.69
N ALA A 120 -9.11 2.06 21.10
CA ALA A 120 -8.85 0.78 21.77
C ALA A 120 -7.37 0.65 22.17
N ALA A 121 -6.42 1.00 21.29
CA ALA A 121 -5.00 1.00 21.61
C ALA A 121 -4.69 2.00 22.76
N GLY A 122 -5.27 3.21 22.73
CA GLY A 122 -5.12 4.19 23.80
C GLY A 122 -5.60 3.71 25.17
N ILE A 123 -6.58 2.82 25.20
CA ILE A 123 -7.12 2.22 26.45
C ILE A 123 -6.23 1.08 26.92
N VAL A 124 -5.86 0.13 26.02
CA VAL A 124 -5.27 -1.15 26.42
C VAL A 124 -3.74 -1.16 26.54
N LEU A 125 -3.04 -0.09 26.07
CA LEU A 125 -1.58 -0.01 26.14
C LEU A 125 -1.08 0.28 27.54
N GLU A 126 -1.22 -0.71 28.44
CA GLU A 126 -0.71 -0.72 29.82
C GLU A 126 -0.03 -2.05 30.14
N PRO A 127 1.02 -2.04 31.00
CA PRO A 127 1.59 -3.26 31.52
C PRO A 127 0.53 -4.14 32.21
N GLY A 128 0.59 -5.47 31.97
CA GLY A 128 -0.38 -6.40 32.52
C GLY A 128 -1.59 -6.69 31.60
N VAL A 129 -1.75 -5.97 30.49
CA VAL A 129 -2.76 -6.30 29.49
C VAL A 129 -2.52 -7.71 28.90
N SER A 130 -3.60 -8.46 28.61
CA SER A 130 -3.45 -9.79 28.01
C SER A 130 -2.92 -9.69 26.59
N TYR A 131 -2.06 -10.63 26.21
CA TYR A 131 -1.53 -10.72 24.83
C TYR A 131 -2.66 -10.85 23.79
N GLY A 132 -3.72 -11.62 24.12
CA GLY A 132 -4.90 -11.76 23.27
C GLY A 132 -5.63 -10.43 23.00
N THR A 133 -5.71 -9.56 24.00
CA THR A 133 -6.28 -8.20 23.85
C THR A 133 -5.42 -7.36 22.88
N LEU A 134 -4.09 -7.38 23.03
CA LEU A 134 -3.19 -6.67 22.12
C LEU A 134 -3.30 -7.20 20.69
N LEU A 135 -3.41 -8.53 20.50
CA LEU A 135 -3.63 -9.15 19.19
C LEU A 135 -4.92 -8.66 18.53
N ALA A 136 -6.02 -8.61 19.28
CA ALA A 136 -7.31 -8.15 18.77
C ALA A 136 -7.25 -6.66 18.34
N VAL A 137 -6.64 -5.80 19.16
CA VAL A 137 -6.51 -4.37 18.86
C VAL A 137 -5.53 -4.15 17.71
N ALA A 138 -4.43 -4.92 17.65
CA ALA A 138 -3.51 -4.87 16.54
C ALA A 138 -4.18 -5.28 15.22
N ALA A 139 -4.94 -6.38 15.23
CA ALA A 139 -5.72 -6.80 14.07
C ALA A 139 -6.68 -5.71 13.61
N ALA A 140 -7.41 -5.07 14.54
CA ALA A 140 -8.35 -3.99 14.21
C ALA A 140 -7.70 -2.80 13.50
N ALA A 141 -6.41 -2.49 13.75
CA ALA A 141 -5.68 -1.45 13.02
C ALA A 141 -5.59 -1.74 11.50
N GLY A 142 -5.81 -2.99 11.10
CA GLY A 142 -5.88 -3.41 9.69
C GLY A 142 -6.96 -2.69 8.88
N VAL A 143 -7.98 -2.10 9.50
CA VAL A 143 -8.99 -1.28 8.79
C VAL A 143 -8.35 -0.14 7.98
N GLY A 144 -7.20 0.38 8.43
CA GLY A 144 -6.45 1.40 7.70
C GLY A 144 -5.83 0.91 6.38
N GLY A 145 -5.45 -0.38 6.33
CA GLY A 145 -4.86 -0.98 5.11
C GLY A 145 -5.83 -1.11 3.94
N GLY A 146 -7.14 -1.17 4.22
CA GLY A 146 -8.20 -1.17 3.22
C GLY A 146 -8.34 0.16 2.46
N ASN A 147 -7.98 1.28 3.09
CA ASN A 147 -8.13 2.62 2.51
C ASN A 147 -7.39 2.78 1.19
N PHE A 148 -6.26 2.13 1.00
CA PHE A 148 -5.55 2.11 -0.28
C PHE A 148 -6.46 1.69 -1.45
N ALA A 149 -7.15 0.58 -1.29
CA ALA A 149 -7.94 0.01 -2.37
C ALA A 149 -9.15 0.89 -2.72
N SER A 150 -9.82 1.45 -1.72
CA SER A 150 -10.96 2.36 -1.94
C SER A 150 -10.52 3.70 -2.53
N SER A 151 -9.42 4.27 -2.05
CA SER A 151 -8.89 5.54 -2.57
C SER A 151 -8.45 5.41 -4.02
N MET A 152 -7.73 4.32 -4.36
CA MET A 152 -7.31 4.03 -5.73
C MET A 152 -8.51 3.86 -6.68
N ALA A 153 -9.55 3.12 -6.25
CA ALA A 153 -10.77 2.94 -7.03
C ALA A 153 -11.50 4.28 -7.26
N ASN A 154 -11.60 5.10 -6.23
CA ASN A 154 -12.23 6.41 -6.30
C ASN A 154 -11.48 7.37 -7.23
N ILE A 155 -10.17 7.54 -7.06
CA ILE A 155 -9.37 8.46 -7.87
C ILE A 155 -9.26 8.00 -9.33
N ASN A 156 -9.22 6.68 -9.56
CA ASN A 156 -9.28 6.13 -10.92
C ASN A 156 -10.52 6.57 -11.70
N ALA A 157 -11.66 6.81 -11.03
CA ALA A 157 -12.90 7.27 -11.65
C ALA A 157 -12.89 8.77 -11.98
N PHE A 158 -12.15 9.58 -11.21
CA PHE A 158 -12.08 11.03 -11.41
C PHE A 158 -11.20 11.47 -12.58
N TYR A 159 -10.17 10.68 -12.96
CA TYR A 159 -9.13 11.14 -13.89
C TYR A 159 -9.28 10.55 -15.30
N PRO A 160 -9.00 11.36 -16.37
CA PRO A 160 -8.91 10.87 -17.74
C PRO A 160 -7.74 9.92 -17.90
N GLN A 161 -7.81 9.04 -18.90
CA GLN A 161 -6.83 7.97 -19.12
C GLN A 161 -5.38 8.50 -19.22
N ARG A 162 -5.20 9.64 -19.90
CA ARG A 162 -3.89 10.30 -20.08
C ARG A 162 -3.22 10.74 -18.78
N LEU A 163 -3.99 10.98 -17.70
CA LEU A 163 -3.50 11.48 -16.41
C LEU A 163 -3.64 10.47 -15.27
N LYS A 164 -4.30 9.33 -15.48
CA LYS A 164 -4.55 8.31 -14.45
C LYS A 164 -3.28 7.81 -13.79
N GLY A 165 -2.27 7.46 -14.57
CA GLY A 165 -1.02 6.94 -14.03
C GLY A 165 -0.38 7.90 -13.03
N ARG A 166 -0.34 9.19 -13.36
CA ARG A 166 0.20 10.24 -12.47
C ARG A 166 -0.67 10.40 -11.21
N ALA A 167 -1.99 10.47 -11.37
CA ALA A 167 -2.89 10.68 -10.25
C ALA A 167 -2.88 9.50 -9.27
N LEU A 168 -2.93 8.27 -9.77
CA LEU A 168 -2.83 7.06 -8.95
C LEU A 168 -1.45 6.90 -8.31
N GLY A 169 -0.38 7.31 -9.02
CA GLY A 169 0.97 7.33 -8.47
C GLY A 169 1.11 8.32 -7.29
N VAL A 170 0.55 9.53 -7.42
CA VAL A 170 0.51 10.53 -6.34
C VAL A 170 -0.33 10.02 -5.16
N ASN A 171 -1.50 9.44 -5.43
CA ASN A 171 -2.37 8.89 -4.39
C ASN A 171 -1.64 7.80 -3.60
N ALA A 172 -1.12 6.79 -4.28
CA ALA A 172 -0.43 5.68 -3.65
C ALA A 172 0.88 6.10 -2.93
N GLY A 173 1.66 7.01 -3.52
CA GLY A 173 2.88 7.52 -2.91
C GLY A 173 2.60 8.34 -1.65
N GLY A 174 1.60 9.22 -1.71
CA GLY A 174 1.19 10.02 -0.57
C GLY A 174 0.61 9.19 0.58
N GLY A 175 -0.14 8.14 0.27
CA GLY A 175 -0.61 7.17 1.25
C GLY A 175 0.56 6.44 1.92
N ASN A 176 1.48 5.88 1.14
CA ASN A 176 2.64 5.14 1.64
C ASN A 176 3.51 5.96 2.60
N LEU A 177 3.59 7.29 2.43
CA LEU A 177 4.32 8.17 3.35
C LEU A 177 3.74 8.17 4.78
N GLY A 178 2.52 7.69 4.99
CA GLY A 178 1.96 7.47 6.32
C GLY A 178 2.78 6.51 7.18
N VAL A 179 3.44 5.52 6.55
CA VAL A 179 4.31 4.56 7.27
C VAL A 179 5.53 5.25 7.90
N PRO A 180 6.41 5.94 7.15
CA PRO A 180 7.56 6.59 7.77
C PRO A 180 7.15 7.77 8.69
N VAL A 181 6.02 8.43 8.43
CA VAL A 181 5.55 9.53 9.29
C VAL A 181 5.15 9.04 10.67
N VAL A 182 4.37 7.94 10.79
CA VAL A 182 4.04 7.40 12.12
C VAL A 182 5.28 6.90 12.85
N GLN A 183 6.28 6.37 12.14
CA GLN A 183 7.54 5.92 12.72
C GLN A 183 8.38 7.10 13.20
N LEU A 184 8.41 8.24 12.47
CA LEU A 184 9.04 9.48 12.93
C LEU A 184 8.34 10.06 14.16
N LEU A 185 7.01 10.06 14.19
CA LEU A 185 6.26 10.51 15.36
C LEU A 185 6.50 9.58 16.56
N GLY A 186 6.60 8.28 16.34
CA GLY A 186 6.98 7.32 17.38
C GLY A 186 8.39 7.55 17.90
N LEU A 187 9.36 7.82 17.02
CA LEU A 187 10.71 8.22 17.42
C LEU A 187 10.67 9.50 18.27
N LEU A 188 9.89 10.50 17.86
CA LEU A 188 9.74 11.74 18.63
C LEU A 188 9.22 11.47 20.04
N VAL A 189 8.16 10.66 20.18
CA VAL A 189 7.61 10.30 21.50
C VAL A 189 8.63 9.51 22.33
N LEU A 190 9.31 8.52 21.73
CA LEU A 190 10.37 7.75 22.41
C LEU A 190 11.50 8.63 22.90
N ALA A 191 11.95 9.59 22.09
CA ALA A 191 13.06 10.48 22.41
C ALA A 191 12.71 11.56 23.46
N THR A 192 11.45 11.98 23.52
CA THR A 192 11.02 13.09 24.40
C THR A 192 10.32 12.61 25.68
N ALA A 193 9.40 11.64 25.57
CA ALA A 193 8.59 11.15 26.68
C ALA A 193 9.02 9.76 27.17
N GLY A 194 9.84 9.03 26.40
CA GLY A 194 10.30 7.70 26.74
C GLY A 194 9.33 6.57 26.39
N ALA A 195 9.80 5.33 26.55
CA ALA A 195 9.05 4.14 26.18
C ALA A 195 7.81 3.87 27.05
N GLY A 196 7.76 4.43 28.26
CA GLY A 196 6.58 4.30 29.15
C GLY A 196 5.33 5.06 28.71
N HIS A 197 5.40 5.83 27.61
CA HIS A 197 4.29 6.68 27.17
C HIS A 197 3.76 6.37 25.75
N PRO A 198 3.47 5.10 25.39
CA PRO A 198 3.00 4.71 24.04
C PRO A 198 1.67 5.42 23.68
N ARG A 199 0.85 5.73 24.67
CA ARG A 199 -0.45 6.41 24.49
C ARG A 199 -0.34 7.78 23.85
N LEU A 200 0.76 8.51 24.07
CA LEU A 200 0.94 9.86 23.47
C LEU A 200 0.95 9.76 21.94
N LEU A 201 1.63 8.76 21.39
CA LEU A 201 1.63 8.52 19.94
C LEU A 201 0.21 8.23 19.45
N VAL A 202 -0.49 7.32 20.10
CA VAL A 202 -1.84 6.87 19.72
C VAL A 202 -2.84 8.01 19.80
N LEU A 203 -2.88 8.73 20.94
CA LEU A 203 -3.81 9.83 21.16
C LEU A 203 -3.57 11.01 20.21
N GLY A 204 -2.31 11.24 19.80
CA GLY A 204 -1.96 12.25 18.80
C GLY A 204 -2.62 12.01 17.42
N TYR A 205 -2.96 10.77 17.09
CA TYR A 205 -3.67 10.46 15.84
C TYR A 205 -5.18 10.71 15.91
N LEU A 206 -5.82 10.76 17.08
CA LEU A 206 -7.26 10.98 17.20
C LEU A 206 -7.73 12.29 16.51
N PRO A 207 -7.14 13.47 16.80
CA PRO A 207 -7.54 14.70 16.12
C PRO A 207 -7.24 14.66 14.61
N LEU A 208 -6.17 13.99 14.17
CA LEU A 208 -5.83 13.86 12.75
C LEU A 208 -6.84 13.00 12.00
N ILE A 209 -7.33 11.93 12.61
CA ILE A 209 -8.39 11.06 12.05
C ILE A 209 -9.68 11.87 11.88
N VAL A 210 -10.10 12.61 12.92
CA VAL A 210 -11.31 13.45 12.85
C VAL A 210 -11.16 14.53 11.78
N LEU A 211 -10.00 15.17 11.70
CA LEU A 211 -9.69 16.19 10.69
C LEU A 211 -9.76 15.59 9.27
N ALA A 212 -9.21 14.39 9.06
CA ALA A 212 -9.25 13.69 7.77
C ALA A 212 -10.70 13.36 7.36
N ALA A 213 -11.50 12.82 8.28
CA ALA A 213 -12.91 12.53 8.04
C ALA A 213 -13.72 13.80 7.73
N LEU A 214 -13.51 14.86 8.48
CA LEU A 214 -14.16 16.16 8.28
C LEU A 214 -13.74 16.78 6.92
N ALA A 215 -12.45 16.75 6.60
CA ALA A 215 -11.94 17.24 5.32
C ALA A 215 -12.55 16.47 4.14
N ALA A 216 -12.65 15.15 4.23
CA ALA A 216 -13.34 14.32 3.23
C ALA A 216 -14.83 14.70 3.13
N ALA A 217 -15.53 14.83 4.25
CA ALA A 217 -16.94 15.19 4.30
C ALA A 217 -17.23 16.56 3.66
N LEU A 218 -16.36 17.54 3.89
CA LEU A 218 -16.57 18.90 3.42
C LEU A 218 -16.03 19.18 2.02
N ARG A 219 -15.05 18.40 1.53
CA ARG A 219 -14.29 18.74 0.31
C ARG A 219 -14.35 17.71 -0.80
N MET A 220 -14.64 16.45 -0.48
CA MET A 220 -14.77 15.40 -1.52
C MET A 220 -16.16 15.36 -2.12
N ASP A 221 -16.28 14.66 -3.25
CA ASP A 221 -17.52 14.50 -4.00
C ASP A 221 -17.78 13.00 -4.27
N ASN A 222 -19.06 12.66 -4.46
CA ASN A 222 -19.49 11.36 -4.97
C ASN A 222 -19.78 11.44 -6.47
N LEU A 223 -19.34 10.45 -7.24
CA LEU A 223 -19.73 10.26 -8.64
C LEU A 223 -20.89 9.28 -8.71
N ALA A 224 -22.00 9.70 -9.34
CA ALA A 224 -23.18 8.86 -9.53
C ALA A 224 -22.95 7.73 -10.55
N THR A 225 -21.99 7.92 -11.45
CA THR A 225 -21.67 6.99 -12.56
C THR A 225 -20.83 5.79 -12.18
N VAL A 226 -20.25 5.75 -10.97
CA VAL A 226 -19.42 4.62 -10.51
C VAL A 226 -20.32 3.44 -10.15
N ARG A 227 -20.42 2.47 -11.06
CA ARG A 227 -21.17 1.23 -10.86
C ARG A 227 -20.24 0.09 -10.43
N GLY A 228 -20.72 -0.74 -9.52
CA GLY A 228 -19.97 -1.92 -9.04
C GLY A 228 -19.78 -2.97 -10.15
N GLU A 229 -18.55 -3.39 -10.34
CA GLU A 229 -18.17 -4.31 -11.41
C GLU A 229 -17.88 -5.73 -10.87
N ARG A 230 -18.88 -6.35 -10.20
CA ARG A 230 -18.73 -7.71 -9.64
C ARG A 230 -18.30 -8.74 -10.69
N GLY A 231 -18.76 -8.61 -11.94
CA GLY A 231 -18.36 -9.51 -13.03
C GLY A 231 -16.87 -9.41 -13.37
N ALA A 232 -16.28 -8.20 -13.33
CA ALA A 232 -14.86 -8.01 -13.61
C ALA A 232 -13.94 -8.69 -12.60
N MET A 233 -14.33 -8.70 -11.31
CA MET A 233 -13.58 -9.39 -10.26
C MET A 233 -13.51 -10.90 -10.53
N ARG A 234 -14.64 -11.53 -10.93
CA ARG A 234 -14.69 -12.96 -11.27
C ARG A 234 -13.85 -13.29 -12.50
N GLU A 235 -13.92 -12.43 -13.55
CA GLU A 235 -13.10 -12.58 -14.75
C GLU A 235 -11.60 -12.54 -14.43
N VAL A 236 -11.18 -11.60 -13.57
CA VAL A 236 -9.77 -11.41 -13.18
C VAL A 236 -9.27 -12.56 -12.32
N LEU A 237 -10.08 -13.10 -11.42
CA LEU A 237 -9.70 -14.26 -10.60
C LEU A 237 -9.50 -15.54 -11.42
N GLY A 238 -10.18 -15.67 -12.57
CA GLY A 238 -9.99 -16.78 -13.53
C GLY A 238 -8.79 -16.61 -14.47
N ASP A 239 -8.10 -15.47 -14.43
CA ASP A 239 -7.01 -15.15 -15.36
C ASP A 239 -5.64 -15.47 -14.76
N ALA A 240 -4.84 -16.30 -15.44
CA ALA A 240 -3.50 -16.71 -15.01
C ALA A 240 -2.56 -15.50 -14.79
N HIS A 241 -2.61 -14.47 -15.66
CA HIS A 241 -1.78 -13.28 -15.48
C HIS A 241 -2.12 -12.49 -14.21
N SER A 242 -3.35 -12.60 -13.71
CA SER A 242 -3.73 -11.98 -12.43
C SER A 242 -2.98 -12.59 -11.25
N TRP A 243 -2.78 -13.90 -11.26
CA TRP A 243 -2.01 -14.59 -10.24
C TRP A 243 -0.51 -14.35 -10.37
N VAL A 244 0.01 -14.32 -11.62
CA VAL A 244 1.40 -13.92 -11.87
C VAL A 244 1.65 -12.50 -11.34
N MET A 245 0.82 -11.52 -11.70
CA MET A 245 0.97 -10.15 -11.21
C MET A 245 0.83 -10.06 -9.69
N SER A 246 -0.07 -10.83 -9.10
CA SER A 246 -0.24 -10.91 -7.64
C SER A 246 1.01 -11.48 -6.96
N LEU A 247 1.63 -12.51 -7.51
CA LEU A 247 2.90 -13.07 -7.00
C LEU A 247 4.03 -12.03 -7.08
N LEU A 248 4.19 -11.36 -8.23
CA LEU A 248 5.21 -10.31 -8.38
C LEU A 248 4.96 -9.15 -7.40
N TYR A 249 3.69 -8.86 -7.10
CA TYR A 249 3.34 -7.80 -6.15
C TYR A 249 3.56 -8.24 -4.68
N ILE A 250 3.48 -9.54 -4.36
CA ILE A 250 4.00 -10.10 -3.09
C ILE A 250 5.49 -9.80 -2.97
N GLY A 251 6.27 -10.09 -4.02
CA GLY A 251 7.72 -9.87 -4.04
C GLY A 251 8.11 -8.39 -3.87
N THR A 252 7.37 -7.45 -4.45
CA THR A 252 7.68 -6.02 -4.39
C THR A 252 6.95 -5.32 -3.24
N PHE A 253 5.63 -5.17 -3.30
CA PHE A 253 4.86 -4.45 -2.29
C PHE A 253 4.82 -5.20 -0.95
N GLY A 254 4.72 -6.52 -0.99
CA GLY A 254 4.77 -7.35 0.22
C GLY A 254 6.08 -7.19 0.98
N SER A 255 7.22 -7.17 0.27
CA SER A 255 8.53 -6.91 0.87
C SER A 255 8.61 -5.49 1.44
N PHE A 256 8.17 -4.48 0.69
CA PHE A 256 8.15 -3.09 1.16
C PHE A 256 7.38 -2.92 2.48
N ILE A 257 6.15 -3.44 2.53
CA ILE A 257 5.31 -3.36 3.74
C ILE A 257 5.86 -4.23 4.86
N GLY A 258 6.25 -5.47 4.54
CA GLY A 258 6.75 -6.41 5.55
C GLY A 258 8.02 -5.92 6.21
N PHE A 259 8.98 -5.43 5.44
CA PHE A 259 10.19 -4.82 5.98
C PHE A 259 9.88 -3.54 6.76
N GLY A 260 8.99 -2.69 6.24
CA GLY A 260 8.58 -1.47 6.93
C GLY A 260 7.97 -1.73 8.31
N PHE A 261 7.31 -2.86 8.49
CA PHE A 261 6.70 -3.23 9.78
C PHE A 261 7.69 -3.99 10.71
N ALA A 262 8.64 -4.73 10.14
CA ALA A 262 9.56 -5.57 10.90
C ALA A 262 10.87 -4.88 11.27
N PHE A 263 11.34 -3.91 10.49
CA PHE A 263 12.73 -3.44 10.50
C PHE A 263 13.22 -2.97 11.87
N GLY A 264 12.46 -2.14 12.58
CA GLY A 264 12.83 -1.66 13.91
C GLY A 264 13.04 -2.80 14.91
N GLN A 265 12.16 -3.80 14.87
CA GLN A 265 12.25 -4.97 15.73
C GLN A 265 13.42 -5.88 15.34
N VAL A 266 13.68 -6.06 14.04
CA VAL A 266 14.84 -6.82 13.55
C VAL A 266 16.13 -6.20 14.03
N LEU A 267 16.27 -4.87 14.01
CA LEU A 267 17.42 -4.17 14.56
C LEU A 267 17.62 -4.47 16.05
N GLN A 268 16.57 -4.39 16.86
CA GLN A 268 16.65 -4.66 18.29
C GLN A 268 17.02 -6.12 18.61
N VAL A 269 16.48 -7.08 17.87
CA VAL A 269 16.71 -8.50 18.16
C VAL A 269 18.09 -8.95 17.65
N GLN A 270 18.45 -8.58 16.41
CA GLN A 270 19.66 -9.08 15.76
C GLN A 270 20.92 -8.29 16.15
N PHE A 271 20.78 -7.02 16.47
CA PHE A 271 21.88 -6.11 16.84
C PHE A 271 21.63 -5.46 18.21
N HIS A 272 21.19 -6.26 19.20
CA HIS A 272 20.77 -5.78 20.51
C HIS A 272 21.86 -4.98 21.24
N GLN A 273 23.15 -5.26 21.00
CA GLN A 273 24.26 -4.52 21.61
C GLN A 273 24.35 -3.07 21.11
N GLN A 274 24.03 -2.82 19.83
CA GLN A 274 24.02 -1.49 19.22
C GLN A 274 22.67 -0.79 19.39
N PHE A 275 21.58 -1.56 19.42
CA PHE A 275 20.19 -1.09 19.55
C PHE A 275 19.57 -1.53 20.89
N ASP A 276 20.31 -1.29 21.97
CA ASP A 276 19.96 -1.61 23.36
C ASP A 276 18.72 -0.82 23.85
N THR A 277 18.42 0.30 23.21
CA THR A 277 17.26 1.14 23.52
C THR A 277 16.28 1.24 22.34
N PRO A 278 14.96 1.35 22.62
CA PRO A 278 13.96 1.56 21.59
C PRO A 278 14.23 2.78 20.70
N VAL A 279 14.76 3.86 21.26
CA VAL A 279 15.10 5.10 20.55
C VAL A 279 16.12 4.86 19.44
N LYS A 280 17.17 4.09 19.73
CA LYS A 280 18.21 3.78 18.73
C LYS A 280 17.64 3.02 17.54
N ALA A 281 16.76 2.03 17.76
CA ALA A 281 16.10 1.29 16.68
C ALA A 281 15.13 2.20 15.90
N ALA A 282 14.30 2.96 16.61
CA ALA A 282 13.34 3.88 16.01
C ALA A 282 14.00 4.95 15.12
N ALA A 283 15.23 5.37 15.49
CA ALA A 283 16.00 6.36 14.72
C ALA A 283 16.30 5.94 13.26
N LEU A 284 16.29 4.64 12.96
CA LEU A 284 16.51 4.13 11.61
C LEU A 284 15.26 3.54 10.97
N THR A 285 14.22 3.23 11.75
CA THR A 285 13.04 2.49 11.29
C THR A 285 12.32 3.20 10.15
N PHE A 286 12.17 4.52 10.21
CA PHE A 286 11.46 5.32 9.21
C PHE A 286 12.21 5.45 7.87
N LEU A 287 13.53 5.32 7.88
CA LEU A 287 14.39 5.62 6.72
C LEU A 287 14.07 4.72 5.54
N GLY A 288 13.92 3.42 5.79
CA GLY A 288 13.61 2.44 4.75
C GLY A 288 12.28 2.72 4.05
N PRO A 289 11.15 2.78 4.74
CA PRO A 289 9.87 3.10 4.16
C PRO A 289 9.82 4.48 3.47
N LEU A 290 10.54 5.48 3.98
CA LEU A 290 10.68 6.79 3.34
C LEU A 290 11.35 6.66 1.97
N LEU A 291 12.54 6.08 1.93
CA LEU A 291 13.31 5.93 0.69
C LEU A 291 12.58 5.05 -0.33
N GLY A 292 11.96 3.95 0.12
CA GLY A 292 11.18 3.09 -0.76
C GLY A 292 9.93 3.78 -1.32
N SER A 293 9.23 4.60 -0.52
CA SER A 293 8.10 5.40 -0.99
C SER A 293 8.52 6.42 -2.07
N LEU A 294 9.67 7.07 -1.88
CA LEU A 294 10.24 8.00 -2.85
C LEU A 294 10.79 7.29 -4.11
N ALA A 295 11.29 6.07 -4.00
CA ALA A 295 11.75 5.27 -5.13
C ALA A 295 10.62 4.75 -6.04
N ARG A 296 9.39 4.65 -5.52
CA ARG A 296 8.24 4.10 -6.28
C ARG A 296 7.94 4.88 -7.59
N PRO A 297 7.83 6.20 -7.62
CA PRO A 297 7.69 6.95 -8.87
C PRO A 297 8.83 6.72 -9.85
N VAL A 298 10.07 6.62 -9.34
CA VAL A 298 11.25 6.36 -10.16
C VAL A 298 11.14 5.02 -10.88
N GLY A 299 10.75 3.96 -10.17
CA GLY A 299 10.48 2.65 -10.77
C GLY A 299 9.39 2.69 -11.85
N GLY A 300 8.34 3.48 -11.64
CA GLY A 300 7.30 3.73 -12.64
C GLY A 300 7.83 4.44 -13.89
N MET A 301 8.66 5.48 -13.74
CA MET A 301 9.31 6.20 -14.86
C MET A 301 10.27 5.30 -15.63
N LEU A 302 11.06 4.49 -14.94
CA LEU A 302 11.94 3.50 -15.58
C LEU A 302 11.13 2.48 -16.40
N ALA A 303 9.99 2.00 -15.83
CA ALA A 303 9.10 1.10 -16.53
C ALA A 303 8.48 1.72 -17.80
N ASP A 304 8.17 3.01 -17.77
CA ASP A 304 7.68 3.73 -18.96
C ASP A 304 8.76 3.82 -20.07
N ARG A 305 10.04 3.92 -19.68
CA ARG A 305 11.15 4.07 -20.65
C ARG A 305 11.68 2.73 -21.16
N PHE A 306 11.78 1.71 -20.31
CA PHE A 306 12.49 0.47 -20.62
C PHE A 306 11.58 -0.76 -20.70
N GLY A 307 10.27 -0.60 -20.42
CA GLY A 307 9.30 -1.68 -20.30
C GLY A 307 9.18 -2.22 -18.87
N GLY A 308 7.95 -2.45 -18.42
CA GLY A 308 7.65 -2.86 -17.04
C GLY A 308 8.30 -4.19 -16.67
N ALA A 309 8.22 -5.19 -17.57
CA ALA A 309 8.77 -6.52 -17.33
C ALA A 309 10.30 -6.52 -17.18
N ARG A 310 11.01 -5.76 -18.02
CA ARG A 310 12.49 -5.66 -17.93
C ARG A 310 12.92 -5.01 -16.63
N VAL A 311 12.30 -3.89 -16.27
CA VAL A 311 12.62 -3.19 -15.01
C VAL A 311 12.31 -4.09 -13.81
N THR A 312 11.15 -4.76 -13.80
CA THR A 312 10.75 -5.68 -12.74
C THR A 312 11.72 -6.86 -12.60
N PHE A 313 12.16 -7.45 -13.72
CA PHE A 313 13.16 -8.54 -13.72
C PHE A 313 14.47 -8.11 -13.05
N TRP A 314 15.05 -6.99 -13.50
CA TRP A 314 16.31 -6.49 -12.95
C TRP A 314 16.17 -6.01 -11.51
N THR A 315 15.00 -5.51 -11.14
CA THR A 315 14.69 -5.18 -9.75
C THR A 315 14.72 -6.41 -8.87
N PHE A 316 14.12 -7.54 -9.27
CA PHE A 316 14.19 -8.79 -8.51
C PHE A 316 15.60 -9.38 -8.47
N ALA A 317 16.37 -9.28 -9.55
CA ALA A 317 17.78 -9.68 -9.54
C ALA A 317 18.59 -8.87 -8.51
N ALA A 318 18.40 -7.55 -8.49
CA ALA A 318 19.05 -6.67 -7.51
C ALA A 318 18.55 -6.92 -6.08
N MET A 319 17.25 -7.19 -5.89
CA MET A 319 16.70 -7.57 -4.59
C MET A 319 17.24 -8.91 -4.08
N ALA A 320 17.45 -9.88 -4.97
CA ALA A 320 18.11 -11.14 -4.61
C ALA A 320 19.55 -10.91 -4.13
N LEU A 321 20.32 -10.05 -4.81
CA LEU A 321 21.66 -9.65 -4.37
C LEU A 321 21.61 -8.92 -3.02
N GLY A 322 20.63 -8.01 -2.83
CA GLY A 322 20.41 -7.31 -1.56
C GLY A 322 20.09 -8.28 -0.41
N ALA A 323 19.23 -9.28 -0.64
CA ALA A 323 18.92 -10.31 0.34
C ALA A 323 20.13 -11.17 0.67
N GLY A 324 20.97 -11.50 -0.31
CA GLY A 324 22.25 -12.17 -0.12
C GLY A 324 23.22 -11.33 0.72
N ALA A 325 23.29 -10.02 0.48
CA ALA A 325 24.12 -9.11 1.27
C ALA A 325 23.64 -9.02 2.72
N VAL A 326 22.32 -8.96 2.97
CA VAL A 326 21.76 -8.97 4.33
C VAL A 326 22.02 -10.31 5.04
N LEU A 327 21.90 -11.43 4.31
CA LEU A 327 22.24 -12.76 4.85
C LEU A 327 23.71 -12.84 5.26
N GLU A 328 24.62 -12.35 4.42
CA GLU A 328 26.05 -12.34 4.74
C GLU A 328 26.38 -11.37 5.86
N ALA A 329 25.72 -10.21 5.91
CA ALA A 329 25.82 -9.27 7.01
C ALA A 329 25.39 -9.88 8.35
N SER A 330 24.32 -10.68 8.32
CA SER A 330 23.83 -11.41 9.49
C SER A 330 24.85 -12.46 9.97
N ARG A 331 25.52 -13.17 9.03
CA ARG A 331 26.57 -14.15 9.37
C ARG A 331 27.80 -13.50 9.99
N ARG A 332 28.19 -12.34 9.46
CA ARG A 332 29.37 -11.59 9.93
C ARG A 332 29.09 -10.65 11.10
N HIS A 333 27.83 -10.57 11.55
CA HIS A 333 27.38 -9.56 12.53
C HIS A 333 27.79 -8.12 12.15
N SER A 334 27.84 -7.82 10.84
CA SER A 334 28.22 -6.51 10.30
C SER A 334 27.01 -5.60 10.18
N LEU A 335 26.84 -4.66 11.10
CA LEU A 335 25.74 -3.69 11.08
C LEU A 335 25.78 -2.81 9.82
N ALA A 336 26.98 -2.34 9.39
CA ALA A 336 27.09 -1.47 8.22
C ALA A 336 26.61 -2.17 6.95
N LEU A 337 27.06 -3.41 6.69
CA LEU A 337 26.61 -4.19 5.53
C LEU A 337 25.11 -4.52 5.63
N PHE A 338 24.60 -4.79 6.83
CA PHE A 338 23.19 -5.04 7.09
C PHE A 338 22.32 -3.84 6.72
N LEU A 339 22.68 -2.65 7.21
CA LEU A 339 21.94 -1.41 6.91
C LEU A 339 22.00 -1.09 5.41
N CYS A 340 23.18 -1.19 4.77
CA CYS A 340 23.29 -1.00 3.32
C CYS A 340 22.39 -1.96 2.54
N GLY A 341 22.39 -3.24 2.90
CA GLY A 341 21.55 -4.26 2.25
C GLY A 341 20.06 -4.00 2.45
N PHE A 342 19.63 -3.64 3.67
CA PHE A 342 18.22 -3.34 3.96
C PHE A 342 17.75 -2.05 3.29
N VAL A 343 18.54 -0.99 3.28
CA VAL A 343 18.22 0.24 2.56
C VAL A 343 18.08 -0.04 1.05
N ALA A 344 19.00 -0.82 0.49
CA ALA A 344 18.90 -1.25 -0.90
C ALA A 344 17.60 -2.04 -1.16
N LEU A 345 17.24 -2.99 -0.30
CA LEU A 345 15.98 -3.73 -0.41
C LEU A 345 14.75 -2.82 -0.35
N PHE A 346 14.73 -1.80 0.51
CA PHE A 346 13.64 -0.83 0.57
C PHE A 346 13.53 -0.01 -0.72
N VAL A 347 14.63 0.53 -1.21
CA VAL A 347 14.67 1.31 -2.45
C VAL A 347 14.23 0.46 -3.65
N LEU A 348 14.79 -0.74 -3.75
CA LEU A 348 14.48 -1.67 -4.84
C LEU A 348 13.04 -2.19 -4.78
N SER A 349 12.53 -2.56 -3.60
CA SER A 349 11.13 -2.98 -3.46
C SER A 349 10.16 -1.83 -3.76
N GLY A 350 10.50 -0.60 -3.39
CA GLY A 350 9.76 0.60 -3.77
C GLY A 350 9.73 0.81 -5.29
N ALA A 351 10.89 0.78 -5.94
CA ALA A 351 11.01 0.90 -7.39
C ALA A 351 10.28 -0.25 -8.11
N GLY A 352 10.46 -1.49 -7.64
CA GLY A 352 9.76 -2.67 -8.12
C GLY A 352 8.24 -2.57 -7.98
N ASN A 353 7.77 -1.98 -6.90
CA ASN A 353 6.35 -1.69 -6.69
C ASN A 353 5.79 -0.76 -7.79
N GLY A 354 6.56 0.28 -8.17
CA GLY A 354 6.21 1.16 -9.27
C GLY A 354 6.19 0.44 -10.63
N SER A 355 7.21 -0.35 -10.94
CA SER A 355 7.33 -1.06 -12.22
C SER A 355 6.28 -2.16 -12.38
N THR A 356 6.09 -3.00 -11.37
CA THR A 356 5.10 -4.09 -11.40
C THR A 356 3.68 -3.54 -11.55
N TYR A 357 3.37 -2.44 -10.87
CA TYR A 357 2.05 -1.81 -10.97
C TYR A 357 1.74 -1.31 -12.39
N LYS A 358 2.76 -0.82 -13.13
CA LYS A 358 2.64 -0.41 -14.53
C LYS A 358 2.37 -1.57 -15.50
N MET A 359 2.81 -2.78 -15.17
CA MET A 359 2.55 -3.96 -16.00
C MET A 359 1.06 -4.34 -16.03
N ILE A 360 0.28 -4.07 -14.97
CA ILE A 360 -1.14 -4.43 -14.88
C ILE A 360 -1.94 -3.87 -16.06
N PRO A 361 -1.98 -2.54 -16.29
CA PRO A 361 -2.70 -2.00 -17.45
C PRO A 361 -2.06 -2.40 -18.79
N ALA A 362 -0.75 -2.64 -18.84
CA ALA A 362 -0.05 -3.02 -20.08
C ALA A 362 -0.52 -4.39 -20.58
N VAL A 363 -0.65 -5.39 -19.70
CA VAL A 363 -1.16 -6.73 -20.02
C VAL A 363 -2.54 -6.66 -20.65
N PHE A 364 -3.48 -5.94 -20.02
CA PHE A 364 -4.85 -5.88 -20.55
C PHE A 364 -4.99 -5.02 -21.82
N ARG A 365 -4.14 -4.01 -21.99
CA ARG A 365 -4.08 -3.27 -23.27
C ARG A 365 -3.55 -4.13 -24.41
N ALA A 366 -2.52 -4.92 -24.18
CA ALA A 366 -1.99 -5.84 -25.18
C ALA A 366 -3.06 -6.86 -25.62
N ARG A 367 -3.81 -7.42 -24.66
CA ARG A 367 -4.94 -8.31 -24.97
C ARG A 367 -6.07 -7.62 -25.72
N ALA A 368 -6.42 -6.38 -25.36
CA ALA A 368 -7.42 -5.62 -26.11
C ALA A 368 -7.00 -5.43 -27.57
N ARG A 369 -5.72 -5.16 -27.83
CA ARG A 369 -5.19 -5.08 -29.23
C ARG A 369 -5.35 -6.41 -29.96
N GLN A 370 -5.10 -7.55 -29.31
CA GLN A 370 -5.32 -8.88 -29.89
C GLN A 370 -6.82 -9.14 -30.15
N GLU A 371 -7.71 -8.81 -29.21
CA GLU A 371 -9.15 -8.93 -29.40
C GLU A 371 -9.63 -8.08 -30.59
N ILE A 372 -9.12 -6.86 -30.76
CA ILE A 372 -9.41 -5.98 -31.90
C ILE A 372 -8.89 -6.59 -33.21
N GLY A 373 -7.66 -7.10 -33.22
CA GLY A 373 -7.10 -7.82 -34.38
C GLY A 373 -7.91 -9.05 -34.79
N ASN A 374 -8.62 -9.67 -33.85
CA ASN A 374 -9.53 -10.80 -34.08
C ASN A 374 -10.99 -10.35 -34.38
N GLY A 375 -11.21 -9.08 -34.70
CA GLY A 375 -12.52 -8.56 -35.12
C GLY A 375 -13.45 -8.02 -34.02
N ALA A 376 -12.96 -7.92 -32.78
CA ALA A 376 -13.77 -7.31 -31.72
C ALA A 376 -13.87 -5.78 -31.90
N SER A 377 -15.00 -5.22 -31.47
CA SER A 377 -15.19 -3.75 -31.47
C SER A 377 -14.12 -3.07 -30.60
N PRO A 378 -13.37 -2.07 -31.12
CA PRO A 378 -12.34 -1.34 -30.38
C PRO A 378 -12.85 -0.77 -29.06
N ALA A 379 -14.00 -0.07 -29.07
CA ALA A 379 -14.62 0.51 -27.88
C ALA A 379 -15.00 -0.56 -26.84
N GLY A 380 -15.45 -1.73 -27.28
CA GLY A 380 -15.79 -2.87 -26.40
C GLY A 380 -14.54 -3.49 -25.76
N ALA A 381 -13.51 -3.76 -26.55
CA ALA A 381 -12.26 -4.35 -26.07
C ALA A 381 -11.54 -3.43 -25.07
N GLU A 382 -11.45 -2.13 -25.37
CA GLU A 382 -10.86 -1.14 -24.45
C GLU A 382 -11.64 -1.01 -23.13
N ARG A 383 -12.98 -1.03 -23.19
CA ARG A 383 -13.82 -0.99 -21.99
C ARG A 383 -13.56 -2.20 -21.10
N ARG A 384 -13.50 -3.41 -21.69
CA ARG A 384 -13.16 -4.65 -20.96
C ARG A 384 -11.75 -4.57 -20.34
N ALA A 385 -10.76 -4.08 -21.09
CA ALA A 385 -9.40 -3.94 -20.60
C ALA A 385 -9.33 -2.97 -19.40
N ARG A 386 -9.98 -1.81 -19.46
CA ARG A 386 -10.06 -0.86 -18.34
C ARG A 386 -10.72 -1.48 -17.12
N ARG A 387 -11.81 -2.20 -17.30
CA ARG A 387 -12.58 -2.88 -16.26
C ARG A 387 -11.72 -3.95 -15.55
N ARG A 388 -11.06 -4.82 -16.32
CA ARG A 388 -10.15 -5.85 -15.80
C ARG A 388 -8.94 -5.25 -15.09
N THR A 389 -8.37 -4.16 -15.62
CA THR A 389 -7.27 -3.43 -14.98
C THR A 389 -7.65 -2.95 -13.58
N THR A 390 -8.81 -2.30 -13.43
CA THR A 390 -9.28 -1.80 -12.14
C THR A 390 -9.51 -2.93 -11.14
N ALA A 391 -10.11 -4.04 -11.59
CA ALA A 391 -10.32 -5.22 -10.75
C ALA A 391 -9.01 -5.87 -10.32
N LEU A 392 -8.03 -6.02 -11.23
CA LEU A 392 -6.72 -6.61 -10.91
C LEU A 392 -5.92 -5.73 -9.96
N ILE A 393 -5.99 -4.42 -10.09
CA ILE A 393 -5.37 -3.49 -9.14
C ILE A 393 -5.84 -3.80 -7.70
N GLY A 394 -7.14 -4.05 -7.52
CA GLY A 394 -7.70 -4.43 -6.22
C GLY A 394 -7.20 -5.79 -5.72
N VAL A 395 -7.26 -6.82 -6.58
CA VAL A 395 -6.83 -8.19 -6.23
C VAL A 395 -5.32 -8.25 -5.97
N ALA A 396 -4.50 -7.74 -6.91
CA ALA A 396 -3.05 -7.73 -6.75
C ALA A 396 -2.64 -6.89 -5.52
N GLY A 397 -3.35 -5.78 -5.26
CA GLY A 397 -3.15 -4.98 -4.07
C GLY A 397 -3.44 -5.73 -2.77
N ALA A 398 -4.49 -6.56 -2.73
CA ALA A 398 -4.83 -7.39 -1.58
C ALA A 398 -3.80 -8.52 -1.38
N VAL A 399 -3.55 -9.30 -2.42
CA VAL A 399 -2.60 -10.42 -2.39
C VAL A 399 -1.17 -9.92 -2.12
N GLY A 400 -0.77 -8.81 -2.74
CA GLY A 400 0.54 -8.20 -2.50
C GLY A 400 0.72 -7.73 -1.06
N ALA A 401 -0.30 -7.11 -0.46
CA ALA A 401 -0.24 -6.71 0.95
C ALA A 401 -0.10 -7.91 1.89
N PHE A 402 -0.72 -9.06 1.54
CA PHE A 402 -0.53 -10.30 2.29
C PHE A 402 0.93 -10.77 2.31
N GLY A 403 1.73 -10.40 1.32
CA GLY A 403 3.18 -10.61 1.33
C GLY A 403 3.87 -10.00 2.56
N GLY A 404 3.36 -8.88 3.08
CA GLY A 404 3.85 -8.29 4.33
C GLY A 404 3.61 -9.18 5.55
N VAL A 405 2.52 -9.95 5.56
CA VAL A 405 2.27 -10.98 6.58
C VAL A 405 3.34 -12.07 6.50
N LEU A 406 3.57 -12.57 5.28
CA LEU A 406 4.57 -13.64 5.04
C LEU A 406 5.97 -13.21 5.50
N VAL A 407 6.36 -11.95 5.26
CA VAL A 407 7.65 -11.39 5.73
C VAL A 407 7.73 -11.41 7.26
N ASN A 408 6.69 -10.91 7.95
CA ASN A 408 6.69 -10.88 9.42
C ASN A 408 6.66 -12.29 10.02
N LEU A 409 5.90 -13.22 9.44
CA LEU A 409 5.89 -14.62 9.85
C LEU A 409 7.22 -15.32 9.58
N ALA A 410 7.91 -15.02 8.45
CA ALA A 410 9.22 -15.56 8.16
C ALA A 410 10.24 -15.11 9.23
N PHE A 411 10.22 -13.83 9.63
CA PHE A 411 11.06 -13.37 10.74
C PHE A 411 10.69 -14.06 12.06
N ARG A 412 9.38 -14.12 12.36
CA ARG A 412 8.91 -14.82 13.56
C ARG A 412 9.45 -16.24 13.66
N GLU A 413 9.26 -17.05 12.62
CA GLU A 413 9.72 -18.44 12.58
C GLU A 413 11.26 -18.54 12.61
N SER A 414 11.96 -17.64 11.92
CA SER A 414 13.42 -17.60 11.93
C SER A 414 13.95 -17.33 13.34
N PHE A 415 13.45 -16.32 14.04
CA PHE A 415 13.87 -16.00 15.39
C PHE A 415 13.47 -17.04 16.45
N LEU A 416 12.31 -17.70 16.26
CA LEU A 416 11.90 -18.80 17.13
C LEU A 416 12.81 -20.02 17.03
N ARG A 417 13.25 -20.38 15.80
CA ARG A 417 13.99 -21.62 15.57
C ARG A 417 15.50 -21.46 15.70
N THR A 418 16.03 -20.34 15.22
CA THR A 418 17.47 -20.14 15.06
C THR A 418 18.01 -18.96 15.86
N HIS A 419 17.14 -18.21 16.55
CA HIS A 419 17.45 -16.98 17.28
C HIS A 419 18.12 -15.91 16.41
N ASP A 420 18.05 -16.05 15.08
CA ASP A 420 18.56 -15.10 14.11
C ASP A 420 17.62 -14.95 12.90
N GLY A 421 17.91 -13.99 11.99
CA GLY A 421 17.10 -13.72 10.80
C GLY A 421 17.48 -14.56 9.56
N ARG A 422 18.47 -15.47 9.63
CA ARG A 422 19.06 -16.12 8.44
C ARG A 422 18.04 -16.92 7.63
N ALA A 423 17.16 -17.67 8.29
CA ALA A 423 16.14 -18.47 7.59
C ALA A 423 15.16 -17.56 6.83
N ALA A 424 14.78 -16.41 7.41
CA ALA A 424 13.94 -15.42 6.73
C ALA A 424 14.64 -14.83 5.49
N TYR A 425 15.94 -14.46 5.60
CA TYR A 425 16.69 -13.91 4.46
C TYR A 425 16.86 -14.92 3.33
N LEU A 426 17.06 -16.21 3.64
CA LEU A 426 17.06 -17.29 2.63
C LEU A 426 15.70 -17.43 1.95
N ALA A 427 14.60 -17.34 2.69
CA ALA A 427 13.27 -17.38 2.12
C ALA A 427 13.01 -16.19 1.18
N PHE A 428 13.48 -14.97 1.55
CA PHE A 428 13.37 -13.79 0.68
C PHE A 428 14.20 -13.95 -0.59
N LEU A 429 15.44 -14.45 -0.48
CA LEU A 429 16.30 -14.74 -1.62
C LEU A 429 15.62 -15.72 -2.60
N GLY A 430 15.05 -16.81 -2.09
CA GLY A 430 14.29 -17.78 -2.87
C GLY A 430 13.06 -17.17 -3.54
N CYS A 431 12.31 -16.34 -2.81
CA CYS A 431 11.13 -15.63 -3.33
C CYS A 431 11.51 -14.69 -4.48
N TYR A 432 12.58 -13.89 -4.34
CA TYR A 432 13.03 -12.99 -5.41
C TYR A 432 13.55 -13.75 -6.62
N GLY A 433 14.27 -14.86 -6.41
CA GLY A 433 14.67 -15.76 -7.48
C GLY A 433 13.47 -16.34 -8.25
N LEU A 434 12.43 -16.78 -7.52
CA LEU A 434 11.18 -17.24 -8.12
C LEU A 434 10.49 -16.15 -8.92
N CYS A 435 10.34 -14.94 -8.35
CA CYS A 435 9.74 -13.80 -9.03
C CYS A 435 10.51 -13.42 -10.31
N MET A 436 11.86 -13.46 -10.26
CA MET A 436 12.73 -13.22 -11.41
C MET A 436 12.46 -14.25 -12.53
N VAL A 437 12.46 -15.56 -12.19
CA VAL A 437 12.18 -16.66 -13.15
C VAL A 437 10.78 -16.50 -13.74
N VAL A 438 9.77 -16.25 -12.92
CA VAL A 438 8.38 -16.06 -13.39
C VAL A 438 8.26 -14.84 -14.30
N THR A 439 8.92 -13.72 -13.96
CA THR A 439 8.93 -12.53 -14.83
C THR A 439 9.56 -12.84 -16.19
N TRP A 440 10.70 -13.54 -16.20
CA TRP A 440 11.36 -13.94 -17.43
C TRP A 440 10.50 -14.89 -18.25
N ALA A 441 9.96 -15.95 -17.65
CA ALA A 441 9.18 -16.96 -18.33
C ALA A 441 7.88 -16.42 -18.93
N CYS A 442 7.17 -15.54 -18.20
CA CYS A 442 5.86 -15.05 -18.62
C CYS A 442 5.92 -13.83 -19.54
N TYR A 443 6.96 -12.98 -19.42
CA TYR A 443 6.96 -11.68 -20.10
C TYR A 443 8.20 -11.40 -20.97
N LEU A 444 9.35 -12.03 -20.70
CA LEU A 444 10.61 -11.73 -21.41
C LEU A 444 11.05 -12.82 -22.38
N ARG A 445 10.63 -14.05 -22.17
CA ARG A 445 10.97 -15.18 -23.06
C ARG A 445 10.39 -14.94 -24.47
N ARG A 446 11.13 -15.34 -25.51
CA ARG A 446 10.73 -15.15 -26.93
C ARG A 446 9.35 -15.72 -27.29
N SER A 447 8.88 -16.78 -26.63
CA SER A 447 7.54 -17.35 -26.80
C SER A 447 6.41 -16.48 -26.19
N ALA A 448 6.73 -15.54 -25.29
CA ALA A 448 5.79 -14.62 -24.68
C ALA A 448 5.50 -13.36 -25.54
N ARG A 449 5.95 -13.34 -26.80
CA ARG A 449 5.85 -12.21 -27.74
C ARG A 449 4.42 -11.77 -28.11
N GLY A 450 3.39 -12.43 -27.56
CA GLY A 450 2.01 -11.97 -27.70
C GLY A 450 1.62 -10.76 -26.85
N LEU A 451 2.53 -10.27 -25.99
CA LEU A 451 2.31 -9.12 -25.10
C LEU A 451 3.40 -8.06 -25.30
N PRO A 452 3.52 -7.41 -26.47
CA PRO A 452 4.45 -6.30 -26.67
C PRO A 452 4.07 -5.16 -25.71
N ASP A 453 5.07 -4.46 -25.18
CA ASP A 453 4.94 -3.31 -24.24
C ASP A 453 4.57 -3.67 -22.78
N VAL A 454 4.70 -4.91 -22.34
CA VAL A 454 4.60 -5.30 -20.92
C VAL A 454 5.92 -5.19 -20.16
#